data_155eba67d20c49109b0097ef8baf3fb0
#
_entry.id   155eba67d20c49109b0097ef8baf3fb0
#
_cell.length_a   1.000
_cell.length_b   1.000
_cell.length_c   1.000
_cell.angle_alpha   90.00
_cell.angle_beta   90.00
_cell.angle_gamma   90.00
#
_symmetry.space_group_name_H-M   'P 1'
#
loop_
_entity.id
_entity.type
_entity.pdbx_description
1 polymer ?
#
loop_
_entity_poly.entity_id
_entity_poly.type
_entity_poly.pdbx_seq_one_letter_code
_entity_poly.pdbx_strand_id
1 'polypeptide(L)'
;MKESIEGIFLSLVEASKTTLIKKLRIIERTKSILKARLYFSEDIFIQIYANIKRPKKSYALVINDTRIFGKDFIFGAWHAHQFEAPLIHDDSIKSKKPVTLIEFGEEATHILSEKMKVI
;
A
#
# COMPACT_ATOMS: atom_id res chain seq x y z
N MET A 1 8.75 16.08 11.91
CA MET A 1 7.65 15.57 12.74
C MET A 1 7.61 14.06 12.66
N LYS A 2 7.56 13.39 13.79
CA LYS A 2 7.50 11.93 13.81
C LYS A 2 6.11 11.45 13.40
N GLU A 3 6.06 10.44 12.54
CA GLU A 3 4.82 9.75 12.28
C GLU A 3 4.34 9.00 13.51
N SER A 4 3.03 8.89 13.67
CA SER A 4 2.40 8.09 14.71
C SER A 4 1.49 7.05 14.07
N ILE A 5 1.23 5.97 14.78
CA ILE A 5 0.27 4.96 14.32
C ILE A 5 -1.12 5.57 14.16
N GLU A 6 -1.50 6.49 15.05
CA GLU A 6 -2.78 7.18 14.91
C GLU A 6 -2.86 7.98 13.62
N GLY A 7 -1.81 8.73 13.28
CA GLY A 7 -1.76 9.49 12.02
C GLY A 7 -1.85 8.59 10.80
N ILE A 8 -1.14 7.47 10.82
CA ILE A 8 -1.20 6.48 9.74
C ILE A 8 -2.61 5.87 9.66
N PHE A 9 -3.21 5.57 10.80
CA PHE A 9 -4.58 5.05 10.86
C PHE A 9 -5.59 6.04 10.27
N LEU A 10 -5.46 7.34 10.56
CA LEU A 10 -6.34 8.37 9.99
C LEU A 10 -6.18 8.44 8.46
N SER A 11 -4.94 8.35 7.95
CA SER A 11 -4.69 8.29 6.51
C SER A 11 -5.33 7.05 5.88
N LEU A 12 -5.30 5.92 6.58
CA LEU A 12 -5.93 4.68 6.14
C LEU A 12 -7.45 4.83 6.05
N VAL A 13 -8.07 5.42 7.06
CA VAL A 13 -9.51 5.68 7.06
C VAL A 13 -9.89 6.59 5.90
N GLU A 14 -9.11 7.64 5.65
CA GLU A 14 -9.34 8.55 4.54
C GLU A 14 -9.24 7.82 3.18
N ALA A 15 -8.22 6.99 3.01
CA ALA A 15 -8.06 6.19 1.80
C ALA A 15 -9.21 5.19 1.60
N SER A 16 -9.80 4.69 2.70
CA SER A 16 -10.90 3.73 2.63
C SER A 16 -12.22 4.33 2.16
N LYS A 17 -12.33 5.66 2.15
CA LYS A 17 -13.57 6.35 1.78
C LYS A 17 -13.84 6.40 0.28
N THR A 18 -12.92 5.93 -0.56
CA THR A 18 -13.15 5.91 -2.00
C THR A 18 -14.24 4.90 -2.34
N THR A 19 -14.99 5.18 -3.41
CA THR A 19 -16.14 4.34 -3.80
C THR A 19 -15.74 2.92 -4.20
N LEU A 20 -14.49 2.71 -4.61
CA LEU A 20 -14.00 1.41 -5.05
C LEU A 20 -13.55 0.51 -3.91
N ILE A 21 -13.28 1.08 -2.75
CA ILE A 21 -12.93 0.30 -1.56
C ILE A 21 -14.22 -0.15 -0.87
N LYS A 22 -14.40 -1.47 -0.78
CA LYS A 22 -15.60 -2.07 -0.21
C LYS A 22 -15.48 -2.37 1.27
N LYS A 23 -14.26 -2.53 1.79
CA LYS A 23 -14.04 -2.94 3.17
C LYS A 23 -12.65 -2.53 3.62
N LEU A 24 -12.58 -2.04 4.86
CA LEU A 24 -11.32 -1.82 5.59
C LEU A 24 -11.24 -2.86 6.70
N ARG A 25 -10.13 -3.59 6.77
CA ARG A 25 -9.87 -4.54 7.83
C ARG A 25 -8.57 -4.19 8.54
N ILE A 26 -8.63 -4.00 9.86
CA ILE A 26 -7.44 -3.84 10.70
C ILE A 26 -7.02 -5.22 11.18
N ILE A 27 -5.81 -5.63 10.83
CA ILE A 27 -5.28 -6.94 11.21
C ILE A 27 -4.51 -6.83 12.53
N GLU A 28 -3.72 -5.77 12.66
CA GLU A 28 -2.94 -5.53 13.87
C GLU A 28 -2.77 -4.03 14.07
N ARG A 29 -2.96 -3.56 15.31
CA ARG A 29 -2.69 -2.18 15.67
C ARG A 29 -2.09 -2.13 17.07
N THR A 30 -0.86 -1.66 17.14
CA THR A 30 -0.13 -1.45 18.39
C THR A 30 0.37 -0.01 18.44
N LYS A 31 1.16 0.34 19.44
CA LYS A 31 1.79 1.67 19.53
C LYS A 31 2.79 1.91 18.39
N SER A 32 3.34 0.86 17.81
CA SER A 32 4.41 0.97 16.80
C SER A 32 4.11 0.26 15.49
N ILE A 33 3.08 -0.57 15.41
CA ILE A 33 2.78 -1.37 14.22
C ILE A 33 1.32 -1.20 13.82
N LEU A 34 1.09 -1.04 12.52
CA LEU A 34 -0.23 -1.10 11.92
C LEU A 34 -0.18 -2.03 10.71
N LYS A 35 -1.04 -3.05 10.72
CA LYS A 35 -1.30 -3.92 9.58
C LYS A 35 -2.77 -3.83 9.22
N ALA A 36 -3.06 -3.60 7.95
CA ALA A 36 -4.44 -3.44 7.50
C ALA A 36 -4.58 -3.84 6.04
N ARG A 37 -5.83 -4.03 5.62
CA ARG A 37 -6.16 -4.29 4.22
C ARG A 37 -7.30 -3.41 3.78
N LEU A 38 -7.20 -2.90 2.55
CA LEU A 38 -8.26 -2.19 1.86
C LEU A 38 -8.73 -3.07 0.72
N TYR A 39 -9.95 -3.59 0.80
CA TYR A 39 -10.49 -4.55 -0.16
C TYR A 39 -11.26 -3.86 -1.27
N PHE A 40 -10.89 -4.16 -2.52
CA PHE A 40 -11.72 -3.90 -3.70
C PHE A 40 -12.74 -5.03 -3.88
N SER A 41 -12.35 -6.26 -3.57
CA SER A 41 -13.17 -7.46 -3.55
C SER A 41 -12.50 -8.47 -2.59
N GLU A 42 -13.07 -9.66 -2.44
CA GLU A 42 -12.47 -10.68 -1.56
C GLU A 42 -11.04 -11.04 -1.94
N ASP A 43 -10.75 -11.08 -3.25
CA ASP A 43 -9.47 -11.54 -3.77
C ASP A 43 -8.53 -10.41 -4.18
N ILE A 44 -8.97 -9.15 -4.08
CA ILE A 44 -8.20 -7.98 -4.53
C ILE A 44 -8.15 -6.97 -3.41
N PHE A 45 -6.94 -6.71 -2.90
CA PHE A 45 -6.80 -5.76 -1.80
C PHE A 45 -5.44 -5.09 -1.81
N ILE A 46 -5.36 -3.97 -1.11
CA ILE A 46 -4.09 -3.32 -0.79
C ILE A 46 -3.71 -3.77 0.62
N GLN A 47 -2.54 -4.40 0.75
CA GLN A 47 -1.95 -4.76 2.03
C GLN A 47 -1.12 -3.58 2.52
N ILE A 48 -1.38 -3.14 3.74
CA ILE A 48 -0.65 -2.02 4.35
C ILE A 48 0.08 -2.54 5.59
N TYR A 49 1.36 -2.24 5.67
CA TYR A 49 2.19 -2.47 6.84
C TYR A 49 2.94 -1.21 7.17
N ALA A 50 2.95 -0.82 8.44
CA ALA A 50 3.74 0.29 8.92
C ALA A 50 4.33 -0.04 10.29
N ASN A 51 5.60 0.27 10.47
CA ASN A 51 6.30 0.15 11.75
C ASN A 51 7.03 1.47 11.98
N ILE A 52 6.65 2.22 13.02
CA ILE A 52 7.25 3.52 13.31
C ILE A 52 8.51 3.41 14.15
N LYS A 53 8.72 2.29 14.82
CA LYS A 53 9.88 2.05 15.68
C LYS A 53 11.11 1.68 14.86
N ARG A 54 10.92 0.85 13.84
CA ARG A 54 11.93 0.55 12.81
C ARG A 54 11.37 1.10 11.51
N PRO A 55 11.63 2.38 11.18
CA PRO A 55 10.90 3.05 10.12
C PRO A 55 10.79 2.22 8.84
N LYS A 56 9.65 1.55 8.69
CA LYS A 56 9.35 0.68 7.55
C LYS A 56 7.89 0.84 7.19
N LYS A 57 7.61 0.99 5.91
CA LYS A 57 6.26 0.97 5.36
C LYS A 57 6.24 0.07 4.14
N SER A 58 5.13 -0.62 3.95
CA SER A 58 4.92 -1.44 2.76
C SER A 58 3.47 -1.31 2.33
N TYR A 59 3.29 -0.94 1.07
CA TYR A 59 1.98 -0.94 0.42
C TYR A 59 2.07 -1.93 -0.74
N ALA A 60 1.15 -2.87 -0.80
CA ALA A 60 1.17 -3.89 -1.86
C ALA A 60 -0.23 -4.14 -2.40
N LEU A 61 -0.36 -4.14 -3.73
CA LEU A 61 -1.58 -4.57 -4.40
C LEU A 61 -1.49 -6.09 -4.58
N VAL A 62 -2.46 -6.81 -4.04
CA VAL A 62 -2.48 -8.27 -4.02
C VAL A 62 -3.74 -8.75 -4.73
N ILE A 63 -3.58 -9.69 -5.64
CA ILE A 63 -4.68 -10.35 -6.36
C ILE A 63 -4.47 -11.85 -6.24
N ASN A 64 -5.47 -12.57 -5.75
CA ASN A 64 -5.44 -14.03 -5.57
C ASN A 64 -4.15 -14.45 -4.85
N ASP A 65 -3.87 -13.81 -3.72
CA ASP A 65 -2.69 -14.06 -2.87
C ASP A 65 -1.34 -13.76 -3.53
N THR A 66 -1.34 -13.13 -4.69
CA THR A 66 -0.11 -12.75 -5.38
C THR A 66 0.08 -11.24 -5.37
N ARG A 67 1.24 -10.79 -4.89
CA ARG A 67 1.63 -9.38 -4.94
C ARG A 67 1.97 -9.01 -6.38
N ILE A 68 1.28 -8.03 -6.94
CA ILE A 68 1.46 -7.62 -8.33
C ILE A 68 2.03 -6.21 -8.49
N PHE A 69 2.02 -5.41 -7.43
CA PHE A 69 2.57 -4.06 -7.44
C PHE A 69 2.82 -3.65 -5.99
N GLY A 70 3.87 -2.91 -5.73
CA GLY A 70 4.15 -2.46 -4.38
C GLY A 70 5.12 -1.30 -4.30
N LYS A 71 5.09 -0.64 -3.14
CA LYS A 71 6.03 0.40 -2.74
C LYS A 71 6.44 0.15 -1.30
N ASP A 72 7.73 0.10 -1.06
CA ASP A 72 8.29 -0.15 0.26
C ASP A 72 9.20 0.99 0.68
N PHE A 73 9.08 1.42 1.93
CA PHE A 73 10.06 2.31 2.57
C PHE A 73 10.86 1.46 3.56
N ILE A 74 12.14 1.25 3.27
CA ILE A 74 13.03 0.41 4.06
C ILE A 74 14.40 1.08 4.09
N PHE A 75 15.04 1.09 5.27
CA PHE A 75 16.38 1.67 5.46
C PHE A 75 16.47 3.12 4.96
N GLY A 76 15.43 3.92 5.23
CA GLY A 76 15.39 5.32 4.88
C GLY A 76 15.15 5.64 3.40
N ALA A 77 14.82 4.65 2.59
CA ALA A 77 14.62 4.84 1.16
C ALA A 77 13.36 4.12 0.64
N TRP A 78 12.70 4.74 -0.32
CA TRP A 78 11.58 4.13 -1.03
C TRP A 78 12.07 3.26 -2.17
N HIS A 79 11.38 2.15 -2.40
CA HIS A 79 11.63 1.21 -3.48
C HIS A 79 10.29 0.78 -4.06
N ALA A 80 10.28 0.42 -5.34
CA ALA A 80 9.08 -0.05 -6.00
C ALA A 80 9.21 -1.49 -6.46
N HIS A 81 8.06 -2.19 -6.49
CA HIS A 81 7.89 -3.46 -7.19
C HIS A 81 6.83 -3.18 -8.24
N GLN A 82 7.28 -2.95 -9.48
CA GLN A 82 6.41 -2.52 -10.58
C GLN A 82 5.47 -3.63 -11.02
N PHE A 83 4.33 -3.23 -11.59
CA PHE A 83 3.33 -4.16 -12.09
C PHE A 83 3.92 -5.13 -13.13
N GLU A 84 4.77 -4.63 -14.02
CA GLU A 84 5.38 -5.42 -15.10
C GLU A 84 6.43 -6.42 -14.60
N ALA A 85 7.02 -6.17 -13.42
CA ALA A 85 8.07 -7.02 -12.85
C ALA A 85 8.00 -6.99 -11.32
N PRO A 86 6.94 -7.54 -10.71
CA PRO A 86 6.71 -7.37 -9.26
C PRO A 86 7.73 -8.09 -8.37
N LEU A 87 8.46 -9.06 -8.89
CA LEU A 87 9.49 -9.77 -8.13
C LEU A 87 10.86 -9.09 -8.21
N ILE A 88 11.01 -8.07 -9.07
CA ILE A 88 12.26 -7.34 -9.24
C ILE A 88 12.18 -6.05 -8.42
N HIS A 89 13.20 -5.82 -7.59
CA HIS A 89 13.33 -4.61 -6.81
C HIS A 89 13.80 -3.47 -7.72
N ASP A 90 12.96 -2.47 -7.91
CA ASP A 90 13.26 -1.32 -8.76
C ASP A 90 13.94 -0.22 -7.94
N ASP A 91 15.22 0.03 -8.21
CA ASP A 91 16.04 1.05 -7.54
C ASP A 91 16.20 2.33 -8.36
N SER A 92 15.40 2.51 -9.42
CA SER A 92 15.45 3.72 -10.23
C SER A 92 15.09 4.97 -9.40
N ILE A 93 15.49 6.14 -9.88
CA ILE A 93 15.16 7.41 -9.23
C ILE A 93 13.64 7.57 -9.09
N LYS A 94 12.89 7.19 -10.12
CA LYS A 94 11.44 7.26 -10.13
C LYS A 94 10.82 6.40 -9.02
N SER A 95 11.36 5.20 -8.78
CA SER A 95 10.85 4.28 -7.76
C SER A 95 11.14 4.76 -6.34
N LYS A 96 12.15 5.61 -6.17
CA LYS A 96 12.55 6.16 -4.86
C LYS A 96 11.71 7.34 -4.42
N LYS A 97 10.77 7.77 -5.25
CA LYS A 97 9.86 8.87 -4.91
C LYS A 97 8.94 8.45 -3.76
N PRO A 98 8.82 9.26 -2.70
CA PRO A 98 7.84 9.00 -1.65
C PRO A 98 6.43 8.92 -2.22
N VAL A 99 5.59 8.11 -1.60
CA VAL A 99 4.20 7.95 -2.00
C VAL A 99 3.31 7.97 -0.76
N THR A 100 2.19 8.67 -0.83
CA THR A 100 1.17 8.60 0.21
C THR A 100 0.28 7.37 -0.03
N LEU A 101 -0.45 6.95 0.99
CA LEU A 101 -1.38 5.84 0.85
C LEU A 101 -2.47 6.15 -0.18
N ILE A 102 -2.94 7.40 -0.23
CA ILE A 102 -3.95 7.83 -1.21
C ILE A 102 -3.39 7.73 -2.62
N GLU A 103 -2.16 8.22 -2.84
CA GLU A 103 -1.49 8.11 -4.14
C GLU A 103 -1.29 6.65 -4.54
N PHE A 104 -0.90 5.78 -3.60
CA PHE A 104 -0.77 4.36 -3.88
C PHE A 104 -2.10 3.74 -4.28
N GLY A 105 -3.18 4.11 -3.59
CA GLY A 105 -4.53 3.65 -3.91
C GLY A 105 -4.97 4.07 -5.31
N GLU A 106 -4.64 5.29 -5.72
CA GLU A 106 -4.94 5.78 -7.07
C GLU A 106 -4.18 4.98 -8.12
N GLU A 107 -2.90 4.71 -7.89
CA GLU A 107 -2.08 3.90 -8.80
C GLU A 107 -2.59 2.46 -8.88
N ALA A 108 -2.95 1.86 -7.75
CA ALA A 108 -3.52 0.52 -7.70
C ALA A 108 -4.83 0.48 -8.49
N THR A 109 -5.69 1.47 -8.33
CA THR A 109 -6.95 1.57 -9.06
C THR A 109 -6.70 1.68 -10.56
N HIS A 110 -5.72 2.48 -10.96
CA HIS A 110 -5.34 2.60 -12.36
C HIS A 110 -4.87 1.26 -12.95
N ILE A 111 -4.04 0.53 -12.21
CA ILE A 111 -3.58 -0.80 -12.65
C ILE A 111 -4.76 -1.75 -12.83
N LEU A 112 -5.67 -1.79 -11.87
CA LEU A 112 -6.82 -2.67 -11.90
C LEU A 112 -7.79 -2.35 -13.03
N SER A 113 -8.04 -1.07 -13.30
CA SER A 113 -9.01 -0.65 -14.31
C SER A 113 -8.42 -0.58 -15.72
N GLU A 114 -7.22 -0.01 -15.88
CA GLU A 114 -6.66 0.29 -17.19
C GLU A 114 -5.72 -0.79 -17.71
N LYS A 115 -4.91 -1.39 -16.83
CA LYS A 115 -3.92 -2.40 -17.24
C LYS A 115 -4.46 -3.82 -17.18
N MET A 116 -5.21 -4.15 -16.13
CA MET A 116 -5.74 -5.50 -15.93
C MET A 116 -7.21 -5.63 -16.29
N LYS A 117 -7.96 -4.53 -16.29
CA LYS A 117 -9.38 -4.47 -16.64
C LYS A 117 -10.24 -5.42 -15.80
N VAL A 118 -9.97 -5.47 -14.50
CA VAL A 118 -10.71 -6.32 -13.55
C VAL A 118 -11.72 -5.55 -12.70
N ILE A 119 -11.69 -4.23 -12.78
CA ILE A 119 -12.70 -3.37 -12.15
C ILE A 119 -13.20 -2.31 -13.09
#